data_d95eeb93267e97a77cf6dbd7a884fa77
#
_entry.id   d95eeb93267e97a77cf6dbd7a884fa77
#
_cell.length_a   1.000
_cell.length_b   1.000
_cell.length_c   1.000
_cell.angle_alpha   90.00
_cell.angle_beta   90.00
_cell.angle_gamma   90.00
#
_symmetry.space_group_name_H-M   'P 1'
#
loop_
_entity.id
_entity.type
_entity.pdbx_description
1 polymer ?
#
loop_
_entity_poly.entity_id
_entity_poly.type
_entity_poly.pdbx_seq_one_letter_code
_entity_poly.pdbx_strand_id
1 'polypeptide(L)'
;MGNVSRPRLDSEDIELMRKIGKHNFVDMIYIYKFYKTDCKKMTVDYRVAQLTKYKYLNTIKTFVPPEYTVSKMPMYKIISLGDRGIELMKNMGIEVGKISKTLKNASSYRMYHQCQVAMVCDMMEYEFKNSGSKFEVAEIYNEKEAFIKDTGNMPDAVILFRPKAEYMTYSKERYIILFIEVERSYSSLKRFRSKVRAYENAIAEGAYINHFDISAMAQRVLFVAQTDGQFKTVLNKINEAGYDDIGILVSKYSQTCNASSDRIYTNPKNGEKYKLLSNLEV
;
A
#
# COMPACT_ATOMS: atom_id res chain seq x y z
N MET A 1 -25.76 -36.32 -3.12
CA MET A 1 -24.88 -35.15 -2.94
C MET A 1 -25.63 -33.93 -3.47
N GLY A 2 -26.14 -33.07 -2.57
CA GLY A 2 -26.93 -31.91 -2.98
C GLY A 2 -26.10 -30.97 -3.85
N ASN A 3 -26.65 -30.52 -4.97
CA ASN A 3 -26.10 -29.48 -5.82
C ASN A 3 -26.03 -28.16 -5.01
N VAL A 4 -24.92 -27.94 -4.31
CA VAL A 4 -24.70 -26.68 -3.62
C VAL A 4 -24.42 -25.64 -4.70
N SER A 5 -25.46 -24.87 -5.04
CA SER A 5 -25.34 -23.80 -6.05
C SER A 5 -24.17 -22.85 -5.70
N ARG A 6 -23.38 -22.52 -6.72
CA ARG A 6 -22.27 -21.54 -6.57
C ARG A 6 -22.81 -20.22 -6.03
N PRO A 7 -22.09 -19.54 -5.16
CA PRO A 7 -22.54 -18.23 -4.69
C PRO A 7 -22.62 -17.27 -5.88
N ARG A 8 -23.71 -16.57 -6.01
CA ARG A 8 -23.80 -15.44 -6.95
C ARG A 8 -22.87 -14.36 -6.45
N LEU A 9 -21.93 -13.96 -7.29
CA LEU A 9 -21.01 -12.84 -7.01
C LEU A 9 -21.74 -11.53 -7.27
N ASP A 10 -21.51 -10.55 -6.38
CA ASP A 10 -21.94 -9.17 -6.58
C ASP A 10 -20.73 -8.28 -6.96
N SER A 11 -21.00 -7.00 -7.23
CA SER A 11 -19.97 -6.04 -7.64
C SER A 11 -18.91 -5.81 -6.56
N GLU A 12 -19.30 -5.85 -5.28
CA GLU A 12 -18.36 -5.68 -4.17
C GLU A 12 -17.44 -6.90 -4.02
N ASP A 13 -17.93 -8.12 -4.27
CA ASP A 13 -17.08 -9.34 -4.30
C ASP A 13 -16.01 -9.22 -5.39
N ILE A 14 -16.39 -8.72 -6.58
CA ILE A 14 -15.47 -8.54 -7.71
C ILE A 14 -14.44 -7.47 -7.38
N GLU A 15 -14.87 -6.35 -6.80
CA GLU A 15 -13.97 -5.26 -6.41
C GLU A 15 -12.99 -5.71 -5.31
N LEU A 16 -13.47 -6.47 -4.32
CA LEU A 16 -12.60 -7.08 -3.30
C LEU A 16 -11.53 -7.97 -3.96
N MET A 17 -11.94 -8.83 -4.90
CA MET A 17 -10.99 -9.70 -5.61
C MET A 17 -10.00 -8.89 -6.46
N ARG A 18 -10.43 -7.81 -7.11
CA ARG A 18 -9.57 -6.89 -7.86
C ARG A 18 -8.50 -6.28 -6.96
N LYS A 19 -8.90 -5.75 -5.80
CA LYS A 19 -7.98 -5.15 -4.80
C LYS A 19 -7.01 -6.20 -4.23
N ILE A 20 -7.50 -7.37 -3.87
CA ILE A 20 -6.63 -8.47 -3.42
C ILE A 20 -5.64 -8.88 -4.53
N GLY A 21 -6.09 -8.94 -5.79
CA GLY A 21 -5.24 -9.23 -6.93
C GLY A 21 -4.10 -8.22 -7.09
N LYS A 22 -4.38 -6.95 -6.87
CA LYS A 22 -3.40 -5.86 -6.94
C LYS A 22 -2.36 -5.94 -5.81
N HIS A 23 -2.81 -6.13 -4.57
CA HIS A 23 -1.98 -6.12 -3.38
C HIS A 23 -1.36 -7.46 -3.01
N ASN A 24 -1.87 -8.54 -3.58
CA ASN A 24 -1.49 -9.93 -3.30
C ASN A 24 -2.09 -10.47 -2.00
N PHE A 25 -2.00 -9.73 -0.91
CA PHE A 25 -2.46 -10.10 0.42
C PHE A 25 -3.17 -8.95 1.09
N VAL A 26 -4.27 -9.27 1.73
CA VAL A 26 -4.93 -8.39 2.69
C VAL A 26 -5.29 -9.20 3.94
N ASP A 27 -5.59 -8.54 5.04
CA ASP A 27 -6.07 -9.19 6.26
C ASP A 27 -7.56 -8.93 6.51
N MET A 28 -8.10 -9.52 7.55
CA MET A 28 -9.50 -9.29 7.92
C MET A 28 -9.76 -7.85 8.40
N ILE A 29 -8.75 -7.13 8.90
CA ILE A 29 -8.89 -5.72 9.31
C ILE A 29 -9.12 -4.86 8.06
N TYR A 30 -8.33 -5.11 7.01
CA TYR A 30 -8.52 -4.49 5.69
C TYR A 30 -9.91 -4.79 5.12
N ILE A 31 -10.35 -6.07 5.17
CA ILE A 31 -11.66 -6.47 4.65
C ILE A 31 -12.79 -5.75 5.38
N TYR A 32 -12.75 -5.67 6.71
CA TYR A 32 -13.77 -4.92 7.47
C TYR A 32 -13.78 -3.42 7.18
N LYS A 33 -12.66 -2.87 6.71
CA LYS A 33 -12.56 -1.44 6.38
C LYS A 33 -13.09 -1.11 4.99
N PHE A 34 -12.92 -2.01 4.00
CA PHE A 34 -13.13 -1.69 2.59
C PHE A 34 -14.19 -2.56 1.88
N TYR A 35 -14.70 -3.58 2.54
CA TYR A 35 -15.65 -4.50 1.92
C TYR A 35 -16.91 -4.62 2.74
N LYS A 36 -18.07 -4.40 2.10
CA LYS A 36 -19.41 -4.47 2.71
C LYS A 36 -19.47 -3.72 4.04
N THR A 37 -19.00 -2.46 4.02
CA THR A 37 -18.83 -1.62 5.21
C THR A 37 -20.10 -1.39 6.01
N ASP A 38 -21.27 -1.48 5.36
CA ASP A 38 -22.60 -1.35 5.99
C ASP A 38 -23.07 -2.64 6.66
N CYS A 39 -22.33 -3.74 6.49
CA CYS A 39 -22.69 -5.03 7.07
C CYS A 39 -22.03 -5.27 8.43
N LYS A 40 -22.68 -6.10 9.26
CA LYS A 40 -22.06 -6.58 10.50
C LYS A 40 -20.85 -7.46 10.17
N LYS A 41 -19.80 -7.41 11.00
CA LYS A 41 -18.58 -8.22 10.83
C LYS A 41 -18.86 -9.71 10.63
N MET A 42 -19.84 -10.26 11.34
CA MET A 42 -20.24 -11.67 11.21
C MET A 42 -20.76 -12.00 9.80
N THR A 43 -21.48 -11.07 9.15
CA THR A 43 -21.95 -11.22 7.77
C THR A 43 -20.78 -11.22 6.79
N VAL A 44 -19.81 -10.32 7.00
CA VAL A 44 -18.58 -10.24 6.22
C VAL A 44 -17.76 -11.53 6.38
N ASP A 45 -17.57 -12.00 7.60
CA ASP A 45 -16.87 -13.27 7.91
C ASP A 45 -17.52 -14.46 7.18
N TYR A 46 -18.85 -14.55 7.24
CA TYR A 46 -19.58 -15.59 6.54
C TYR A 46 -19.38 -15.52 5.02
N ARG A 47 -19.43 -14.32 4.45
CA ARG A 47 -19.23 -14.14 3.01
C ARG A 47 -17.81 -14.50 2.58
N VAL A 48 -16.79 -14.06 3.31
CA VAL A 48 -15.40 -14.44 3.09
C VAL A 48 -15.21 -15.95 3.16
N ALA A 49 -15.84 -16.61 4.16
CA ALA A 49 -15.79 -18.05 4.28
C ALA A 49 -16.46 -18.76 3.10
N GLN A 50 -17.59 -18.25 2.58
CA GLN A 50 -18.21 -18.75 1.36
C GLN A 50 -17.29 -18.60 0.14
N LEU A 51 -16.73 -17.41 -0.09
CA LEU A 51 -15.81 -17.16 -1.20
C LEU A 51 -14.58 -18.07 -1.12
N THR A 52 -14.07 -18.32 0.09
CA THR A 52 -12.97 -19.27 0.33
C THR A 52 -13.39 -20.72 0.03
N LYS A 53 -14.56 -21.16 0.50
CA LYS A 53 -15.09 -22.51 0.22
C LYS A 53 -15.18 -22.79 -1.30
N TYR A 54 -15.56 -21.79 -2.06
CA TYR A 54 -15.69 -21.91 -3.53
C TYR A 54 -14.42 -21.52 -4.31
N LYS A 55 -13.29 -21.36 -3.62
CA LYS A 55 -11.96 -21.10 -4.20
C LYS A 55 -11.83 -19.76 -4.94
N TYR A 56 -12.70 -18.79 -4.68
CA TYR A 56 -12.51 -17.41 -5.15
C TYR A 56 -11.47 -16.69 -4.31
N LEU A 57 -11.46 -16.97 -3.01
CA LEU A 57 -10.44 -16.51 -2.06
C LEU A 57 -9.69 -17.71 -1.47
N ASN A 58 -8.53 -17.44 -0.93
CA ASN A 58 -7.77 -18.36 -0.11
C ASN A 58 -7.50 -17.71 1.26
N THR A 59 -7.71 -18.47 2.33
CA THR A 59 -7.49 -18.00 3.71
C THR A 59 -6.28 -18.70 4.31
N ILE A 60 -5.29 -17.93 4.71
CA ILE A 60 -4.09 -18.39 5.37
C ILE A 60 -4.17 -18.00 6.85
N LYS A 61 -4.15 -19.00 7.73
CA LYS A 61 -4.10 -18.78 9.17
C LYS A 61 -2.64 -18.74 9.59
N THR A 62 -2.26 -17.72 10.34
CA THR A 62 -0.89 -17.54 10.80
C THR A 62 -0.85 -17.02 12.23
N PHE A 63 0.33 -17.01 12.83
CA PHE A 63 0.53 -16.42 14.15
C PHE A 63 0.26 -14.93 14.13
N VAL A 64 -0.31 -14.42 15.22
CA VAL A 64 -0.52 -12.99 15.41
C VAL A 64 0.86 -12.34 15.57
N PRO A 65 1.19 -11.33 14.76
CA PRO A 65 2.42 -10.59 14.95
C PRO A 65 2.50 -9.96 16.35
N PRO A 66 3.68 -9.86 16.97
CA PRO A 66 3.85 -9.35 18.34
C PRO A 66 3.17 -8.01 18.61
N GLU A 67 3.16 -7.13 17.64
CA GLU A 67 2.51 -5.81 17.72
C GLU A 67 0.98 -5.85 17.80
N TYR A 68 0.38 -7.00 17.53
CA TYR A 68 -1.07 -7.25 17.65
C TYR A 68 -1.46 -8.11 18.86
N THR A 69 -0.51 -8.49 19.69
CA THR A 69 -0.79 -9.35 20.87
C THR A 69 -1.73 -8.69 21.89
N VAL A 70 -1.98 -7.39 21.76
CA VAL A 70 -2.95 -6.64 22.58
C VAL A 70 -4.40 -6.91 22.12
N SER A 71 -4.62 -7.37 20.90
CA SER A 71 -5.94 -7.76 20.42
C SER A 71 -6.16 -9.24 20.74
N LYS A 72 -7.28 -9.56 21.39
CA LYS A 72 -7.72 -10.93 21.72
C LYS A 72 -8.02 -11.82 20.48
N MET A 73 -7.31 -11.62 19.37
CA MET A 73 -7.46 -12.45 18.17
C MET A 73 -6.63 -13.73 18.32
N PRO A 74 -7.27 -14.89 18.45
CA PRO A 74 -6.55 -16.15 18.64
C PRO A 74 -5.75 -16.58 17.41
N MET A 75 -6.08 -16.06 16.23
CA MET A 75 -5.38 -16.33 14.96
C MET A 75 -5.52 -15.15 14.00
N TYR A 76 -4.41 -14.81 13.35
CA TYR A 76 -4.39 -13.82 12.28
C TYR A 76 -4.77 -14.49 10.95
N LYS A 77 -5.71 -13.90 10.22
CA LYS A 77 -6.16 -14.42 8.93
C LYS A 77 -5.70 -13.47 7.82
N ILE A 78 -4.91 -14.01 6.90
CA ILE A 78 -4.49 -13.35 5.68
C ILE A 78 -5.29 -13.95 4.53
N ILE A 79 -5.76 -13.10 3.65
CA ILE A 79 -6.60 -13.46 2.51
C ILE A 79 -5.84 -13.15 1.23
N SER A 80 -5.90 -14.07 0.28
CA SER A 80 -5.38 -13.92 -1.08
C SER A 80 -6.41 -14.40 -2.10
N LEU A 81 -6.16 -14.20 -3.38
CA LEU A 81 -6.99 -14.83 -4.41
C LEU A 81 -6.82 -16.34 -4.39
N GLY A 82 -7.93 -17.05 -4.55
CA GLY A 82 -7.96 -18.47 -4.86
C GLY A 82 -7.94 -18.71 -6.38
N ASP A 83 -7.80 -19.98 -6.81
CA ASP A 83 -7.63 -20.34 -8.21
C ASP A 83 -8.77 -19.79 -9.09
N ARG A 84 -10.02 -19.90 -8.62
CA ARG A 84 -11.19 -19.36 -9.36
C ARG A 84 -11.24 -17.83 -9.36
N GLY A 85 -10.76 -17.19 -8.31
CA GLY A 85 -10.63 -15.73 -8.26
C GLY A 85 -9.63 -15.24 -9.30
N ILE A 86 -8.48 -15.91 -9.40
CA ILE A 86 -7.46 -15.62 -10.41
C ILE A 86 -8.01 -15.81 -11.83
N GLU A 87 -8.70 -16.92 -12.06
CA GLU A 87 -9.32 -17.21 -13.36
C GLU A 87 -10.37 -16.15 -13.73
N LEU A 88 -11.23 -15.77 -12.77
CA LEU A 88 -12.24 -14.73 -12.97
C LEU A 88 -11.61 -13.39 -13.34
N MET A 89 -10.59 -12.94 -12.59
CA MET A 89 -9.90 -11.68 -12.88
C MET A 89 -9.30 -11.67 -14.27
N LYS A 90 -8.61 -12.76 -14.66
CA LYS A 90 -8.07 -12.91 -16.01
C LYS A 90 -9.15 -12.83 -17.09
N ASN A 91 -10.29 -13.50 -16.89
CA ASN A 91 -11.41 -13.48 -17.85
C ASN A 91 -12.03 -12.07 -17.97
N MET A 92 -11.87 -11.22 -16.97
CA MET A 92 -12.29 -9.83 -16.98
C MET A 92 -11.21 -8.89 -17.54
N GLY A 93 -10.06 -9.39 -18.00
CA GLY A 93 -8.94 -8.59 -18.47
C GLY A 93 -8.17 -7.87 -17.36
N ILE A 94 -8.38 -8.27 -16.10
CA ILE A 94 -7.68 -7.69 -14.95
C ILE A 94 -6.39 -8.46 -14.71
N GLU A 95 -5.27 -7.79 -14.82
CA GLU A 95 -3.99 -8.39 -14.50
C GLU A 95 -3.91 -8.73 -13.00
N VAL A 96 -3.75 -10.00 -12.73
CA VAL A 96 -3.41 -10.49 -11.39
C VAL A 96 -1.93 -10.80 -11.40
N GLY A 97 -1.19 -10.09 -10.59
CA GLY A 97 0.26 -10.28 -10.48
C GLY A 97 0.63 -11.77 -10.31
N LYS A 98 1.84 -12.17 -10.74
CA LYS A 98 2.38 -13.56 -10.72
C LYS A 98 2.53 -14.17 -9.31
N ILE A 99 1.49 -14.11 -8.50
CA ILE A 99 1.53 -14.33 -7.06
C ILE A 99 1.45 -15.78 -6.68
N SER A 100 0.72 -16.59 -7.46
CA SER A 100 0.34 -17.94 -7.05
C SER A 100 1.52 -18.85 -6.68
N LYS A 101 2.67 -18.70 -7.34
CA LYS A 101 3.87 -19.50 -7.04
C LYS A 101 4.73 -18.96 -5.90
N THR A 102 4.80 -17.63 -5.75
CA THR A 102 5.58 -16.98 -4.68
C THR A 102 4.86 -17.04 -3.34
N LEU A 103 3.54 -17.17 -3.34
CA LEU A 103 2.67 -17.20 -2.18
C LEU A 103 2.84 -18.43 -1.30
N LYS A 104 2.97 -19.60 -1.89
CA LYS A 104 3.11 -20.86 -1.15
C LYS A 104 4.35 -20.88 -0.26
N ASN A 105 5.36 -20.06 -0.57
CA ASN A 105 6.65 -20.01 0.11
C ASN A 105 6.92 -18.68 0.83
N ALA A 106 5.96 -17.74 0.84
CA ALA A 106 6.16 -16.48 1.55
C ALA A 106 6.09 -16.71 3.06
N SER A 107 7.02 -16.14 3.80
CA SER A 107 6.96 -16.16 5.26
C SER A 107 5.74 -15.38 5.75
N SER A 108 5.17 -15.78 6.89
CA SER A 108 4.06 -15.05 7.53
C SER A 108 4.40 -13.56 7.74
N TYR A 109 5.65 -13.27 8.04
CA TYR A 109 6.17 -11.92 8.17
C TYR A 109 6.05 -11.11 6.88
N ARG A 110 6.41 -11.69 5.73
CA ARG A 110 6.29 -11.04 4.42
C ARG A 110 4.83 -10.83 4.02
N MET A 111 3.98 -11.83 4.25
CA MET A 111 2.54 -11.71 3.98
C MET A 111 1.91 -10.59 4.80
N TYR A 112 2.25 -10.51 6.08
CA TYR A 112 1.77 -9.47 6.97
C TYR A 112 2.25 -8.08 6.54
N HIS A 113 3.51 -7.97 6.13
CA HIS A 113 4.04 -6.72 5.58
C HIS A 113 3.23 -6.25 4.36
N GLN A 114 2.92 -7.14 3.43
CA GLN A 114 2.08 -6.82 2.27
C GLN A 114 0.67 -6.35 2.68
N CYS A 115 0.06 -6.95 3.69
CA CYS A 115 -1.24 -6.48 4.21
C CYS A 115 -1.16 -5.03 4.73
N GLN A 116 -0.05 -4.66 5.35
CA GLN A 116 0.15 -3.31 5.85
C GLN A 116 0.38 -2.31 4.72
N VAL A 117 1.15 -2.67 3.71
CA VAL A 117 1.33 -1.85 2.50
C VAL A 117 -0.02 -1.64 1.80
N ALA A 118 -0.81 -2.71 1.62
CA ALA A 118 -2.15 -2.61 1.05
C ALA A 118 -3.06 -1.65 1.82
N MET A 119 -3.06 -1.75 3.15
CA MET A 119 -3.85 -0.86 4.00
C MET A 119 -3.42 0.61 3.85
N VAL A 120 -2.12 0.91 3.84
CA VAL A 120 -1.60 2.26 3.65
C VAL A 120 -2.03 2.82 2.31
N CYS A 121 -1.83 2.07 1.23
CA CYS A 121 -2.15 2.53 -0.13
C CYS A 121 -3.65 2.82 -0.30
N ASP A 122 -4.51 1.88 0.08
CA ASP A 122 -5.96 2.03 -0.12
C ASP A 122 -6.60 3.03 0.86
N MET A 123 -6.01 3.22 2.04
CA MET A 123 -6.43 4.31 2.93
C MET A 123 -6.07 5.68 2.36
N MET A 124 -4.90 5.82 1.72
CA MET A 124 -4.58 7.05 1.01
C MET A 124 -5.55 7.29 -0.15
N GLU A 125 -5.83 6.27 -0.98
CA GLU A 125 -6.82 6.39 -2.04
C GLU A 125 -8.19 6.85 -1.50
N TYR A 126 -8.67 6.21 -0.44
CA TYR A 126 -9.95 6.53 0.19
C TYR A 126 -9.99 7.96 0.77
N GLU A 127 -8.98 8.35 1.54
CA GLU A 127 -8.90 9.67 2.18
C GLU A 127 -8.77 10.79 1.15
N PHE A 128 -7.90 10.65 0.14
CA PHE A 128 -7.73 11.68 -0.89
C PHE A 128 -8.95 11.81 -1.80
N LYS A 129 -9.68 10.73 -2.02
CA LYS A 129 -10.96 10.77 -2.73
C LYS A 129 -12.03 11.54 -1.96
N ASN A 130 -12.10 11.36 -0.63
CA ASN A 130 -13.16 11.91 0.22
C ASN A 130 -12.78 13.21 0.92
N SER A 131 -11.53 13.64 0.88
CA SER A 131 -11.07 14.92 1.40
C SER A 131 -11.25 16.04 0.38
N GLY A 132 -11.22 17.28 0.83
CA GLY A 132 -11.17 18.46 -0.05
C GLY A 132 -9.83 18.65 -0.76
N SER A 133 -9.02 17.61 -0.92
CA SER A 133 -7.73 17.66 -1.62
C SER A 133 -7.92 18.01 -3.09
N LYS A 134 -7.04 18.86 -3.63
CA LYS A 134 -6.95 19.14 -5.07
C LYS A 134 -6.40 17.97 -5.89
N PHE A 135 -5.86 16.95 -5.22
CA PHE A 135 -5.24 15.78 -5.84
C PHE A 135 -6.07 14.54 -5.57
N GLU A 136 -5.99 13.60 -6.48
CA GLU A 136 -6.53 12.26 -6.36
C GLU A 136 -5.45 11.22 -6.68
N VAL A 137 -5.64 9.99 -6.19
CA VAL A 137 -4.80 8.85 -6.57
C VAL A 137 -5.18 8.44 -7.99
N ALA A 138 -4.22 8.50 -8.90
CA ALA A 138 -4.37 8.04 -10.28
C ALA A 138 -4.06 6.55 -10.41
N GLU A 139 -2.96 6.11 -9.79
CA GLU A 139 -2.48 4.73 -9.86
C GLU A 139 -1.73 4.32 -8.60
N ILE A 140 -1.76 3.04 -8.30
CA ILE A 140 -0.96 2.41 -7.24
C ILE A 140 -0.20 1.25 -7.87
N TYR A 141 1.10 1.20 -7.70
CA TYR A 141 1.96 0.11 -8.16
C TYR A 141 2.50 -0.67 -6.96
N ASN A 142 2.43 -1.98 -7.01
CA ASN A 142 3.00 -2.83 -5.98
C ASN A 142 4.53 -2.97 -6.13
N GLU A 143 5.19 -3.58 -5.16
CA GLU A 143 6.64 -3.81 -5.09
C GLU A 143 7.24 -4.32 -6.42
N LYS A 144 6.55 -5.23 -7.12
CA LYS A 144 7.05 -5.82 -8.38
C LYS A 144 6.91 -4.90 -9.59
N GLU A 145 5.81 -4.17 -9.65
CA GLU A 145 5.52 -3.21 -10.70
C GLU A 145 6.42 -1.97 -10.57
N ALA A 146 6.76 -1.61 -9.34
CA ALA A 146 7.63 -0.49 -9.01
C ALA A 146 9.12 -0.82 -9.05
N PHE A 147 9.50 -2.09 -9.22
CA PHE A 147 10.90 -2.51 -9.24
C PHE A 147 11.61 -2.09 -10.53
N ILE A 148 12.65 -1.28 -10.40
CA ILE A 148 13.55 -0.91 -11.49
C ILE A 148 14.90 -1.59 -11.25
N LYS A 149 15.23 -2.54 -12.12
CA LYS A 149 16.43 -3.40 -11.96
C LYS A 149 17.74 -2.59 -11.88
N ASP A 150 17.87 -1.59 -12.72
CA ASP A 150 19.12 -0.86 -12.87
C ASP A 150 19.41 0.08 -11.70
N THR A 151 18.39 0.57 -11.02
CA THR A 151 18.55 1.40 -9.82
C THR A 151 18.80 0.58 -8.56
N GLY A 152 18.50 -0.71 -8.58
CA GLY A 152 18.50 -1.58 -7.39
C GLY A 152 17.48 -1.17 -6.32
N ASN A 153 16.60 -0.21 -6.62
CA ASN A 153 15.59 0.29 -5.70
C ASN A 153 14.27 -0.47 -5.88
N MET A 154 13.67 -0.86 -4.76
CA MET A 154 12.43 -1.63 -4.73
C MET A 154 11.55 -1.08 -3.61
N PRO A 155 10.77 -0.02 -3.90
CA PRO A 155 9.78 0.49 -2.95
C PRO A 155 8.74 -0.56 -2.61
N ASP A 156 8.19 -0.53 -1.41
CA ASP A 156 7.08 -1.43 -1.03
C ASP A 156 5.83 -1.17 -1.89
N ALA A 157 5.61 0.10 -2.27
CA ALA A 157 4.62 0.52 -3.27
C ALA A 157 4.99 1.89 -3.85
N VAL A 158 4.38 2.23 -4.99
CA VAL A 158 4.40 3.60 -5.56
C VAL A 158 2.96 4.04 -5.77
N ILE A 159 2.65 5.26 -5.34
CA ILE A 159 1.37 5.91 -5.59
C ILE A 159 1.60 7.10 -6.51
N LEU A 160 0.88 7.14 -7.62
CA LEU A 160 0.81 8.32 -8.47
C LEU A 160 -0.40 9.16 -8.07
N PHE A 161 -0.14 10.41 -7.72
CA PHE A 161 -1.20 11.41 -7.57
C PHE A 161 -1.24 12.30 -8.80
N ARG A 162 -2.44 12.72 -9.19
CA ARG A 162 -2.68 13.74 -10.20
C ARG A 162 -3.60 14.83 -9.67
N PRO A 163 -3.56 16.03 -10.22
CA PRO A 163 -4.58 17.02 -9.96
C PRO A 163 -5.96 16.50 -10.39
N LYS A 164 -7.00 16.80 -9.63
CA LYS A 164 -8.37 16.57 -10.06
C LYS A 164 -8.70 17.47 -11.26
N ALA A 165 -9.59 17.02 -12.13
CA ALA A 165 -9.90 17.71 -13.39
C ALA A 165 -10.25 19.19 -13.21
N GLU A 166 -10.96 19.53 -12.13
CA GLU A 166 -11.36 20.92 -11.83
C GLU A 166 -10.19 21.85 -11.42
N TYR A 167 -9.00 21.27 -11.12
CA TYR A 167 -7.80 22.03 -10.75
C TYR A 167 -6.69 21.95 -11.79
N MET A 168 -6.93 21.30 -12.92
CA MET A 168 -5.91 21.18 -13.97
C MET A 168 -5.75 22.52 -14.70
N THR A 169 -4.56 23.13 -14.57
CA THR A 169 -4.22 24.38 -15.28
C THR A 169 -3.39 24.15 -16.55
N TYR A 170 -2.91 22.93 -16.78
CA TYR A 170 -2.03 22.59 -17.90
C TYR A 170 -2.66 21.55 -18.82
N SER A 171 -2.33 21.65 -20.11
CA SER A 171 -2.80 20.71 -21.14
C SER A 171 -2.21 19.30 -21.04
N LYS A 172 -1.17 19.09 -20.23
CA LYS A 172 -0.55 17.78 -20.00
C LYS A 172 -0.73 17.36 -18.54
N GLU A 173 -1.15 16.13 -18.34
CA GLU A 173 -1.16 15.53 -17.00
C GLU A 173 0.23 15.52 -16.39
N ARG A 174 0.34 15.98 -15.16
CA ARG A 174 1.57 15.96 -14.35
C ARG A 174 1.29 15.23 -13.06
N TYR A 175 2.20 14.36 -12.68
CA TYR A 175 2.03 13.47 -11.54
C TYR A 175 2.94 13.84 -10.38
N ILE A 176 2.52 13.45 -9.19
CA ILE A 176 3.38 13.37 -8.02
C ILE A 176 3.64 11.90 -7.78
N ILE A 177 4.90 11.51 -7.72
CA ILE A 177 5.33 10.15 -7.44
C ILE A 177 5.60 10.05 -5.95
N LEU A 178 4.84 9.21 -5.25
CA LEU A 178 5.04 8.91 -3.84
C LEU A 178 5.55 7.48 -3.67
N PHE A 179 6.80 7.34 -3.23
CA PHE A 179 7.38 6.05 -2.85
C PHE A 179 6.99 5.72 -1.42
N ILE A 180 6.44 4.54 -1.20
CA ILE A 180 6.01 4.05 0.12
C ILE A 180 7.02 3.02 0.63
N GLU A 181 7.46 3.21 1.86
CA GLU A 181 8.31 2.30 2.62
C GLU A 181 7.70 2.04 3.99
N VAL A 182 7.15 0.85 4.21
CA VAL A 182 6.57 0.46 5.48
C VAL A 182 7.63 -0.20 6.34
N GLU A 183 8.17 0.54 7.29
CA GLU A 183 9.26 0.06 8.15
C GLU A 183 8.72 -0.69 9.37
N ARG A 184 9.07 -1.97 9.46
CA ARG A 184 8.61 -2.89 10.52
C ARG A 184 9.73 -3.43 11.38
N SER A 185 10.96 -3.41 10.88
CA SER A 185 12.13 -3.93 11.58
C SER A 185 13.17 -2.85 11.83
N TYR A 186 14.00 -3.10 12.83
CA TYR A 186 15.16 -2.25 13.09
C TYR A 186 16.25 -2.52 12.06
N SER A 187 16.08 -2.01 10.84
CA SER A 187 17.14 -2.07 9.80
C SER A 187 18.41 -1.38 10.29
N SER A 188 19.59 -1.90 9.92
CA SER A 188 20.86 -1.25 10.25
C SER A 188 20.96 0.14 9.59
N LEU A 189 21.76 1.04 10.18
CA LEU A 189 22.03 2.36 9.58
C LEU A 189 22.63 2.22 8.18
N LYS A 190 23.52 1.24 7.97
CA LYS A 190 24.11 0.95 6.65
C LYS A 190 23.03 0.67 5.60
N ARG A 191 22.03 -0.14 5.94
CA ARG A 191 20.91 -0.46 5.03
C ARG A 191 20.03 0.76 4.75
N PHE A 192 19.75 1.57 5.78
CA PHE A 192 19.01 2.82 5.63
C PHE A 192 19.74 3.80 4.70
N ARG A 193 21.04 3.99 4.93
CA ARG A 193 21.89 4.85 4.09
C ARG A 193 21.92 4.38 2.64
N SER A 194 22.04 3.07 2.40
CA SER A 194 21.95 2.52 1.03
C SER A 194 20.60 2.76 0.39
N LYS A 195 19.50 2.61 1.14
CA LYS A 195 18.13 2.85 0.64
C LYS A 195 17.91 4.31 0.27
N VAL A 196 18.29 5.24 1.14
CA VAL A 196 18.17 6.69 0.90
C VAL A 196 18.95 7.09 -0.35
N ARG A 197 20.21 6.65 -0.48
CA ARG A 197 21.04 6.93 -1.67
C ARG A 197 20.47 6.33 -2.95
N ALA A 198 19.86 5.15 -2.88
CA ALA A 198 19.21 4.56 -4.04
C ALA A 198 18.03 5.42 -4.53
N TYR A 199 17.27 6.03 -3.61
CA TYR A 199 16.24 7.01 -3.98
C TYR A 199 16.82 8.28 -4.56
N GLU A 200 17.88 8.84 -3.97
CA GLU A 200 18.55 10.04 -4.51
C GLU A 200 18.98 9.82 -5.95
N ASN A 201 19.68 8.72 -6.22
CA ASN A 201 20.13 8.37 -7.56
C ASN A 201 18.97 8.17 -8.53
N ALA A 202 17.98 7.36 -8.15
CA ALA A 202 16.83 7.07 -9.02
C ALA A 202 16.00 8.33 -9.35
N ILE A 203 15.86 9.25 -8.40
CA ILE A 203 15.17 10.52 -8.61
C ILE A 203 16.00 11.46 -9.50
N ALA A 204 17.30 11.59 -9.23
CA ALA A 204 18.21 12.43 -10.03
C ALA A 204 18.30 11.97 -11.49
N GLU A 205 18.31 10.66 -11.73
CA GLU A 205 18.33 10.06 -13.07
C GLU A 205 16.96 10.05 -13.77
N GLY A 206 15.89 10.45 -13.09
CA GLY A 206 14.53 10.39 -13.62
C GLY A 206 14.04 8.96 -13.89
N ALA A 207 14.62 7.96 -13.21
CA ALA A 207 14.39 6.54 -13.50
C ALA A 207 12.90 6.15 -13.43
N TYR A 208 12.15 6.67 -12.44
CA TYR A 208 10.72 6.38 -12.29
C TYR A 208 9.84 7.15 -13.27
N ILE A 209 10.24 8.37 -13.67
CA ILE A 209 9.58 9.15 -14.71
C ILE A 209 9.61 8.36 -16.02
N ASN A 210 10.79 7.84 -16.37
CA ASN A 210 10.98 7.03 -17.58
C ASN A 210 10.27 5.66 -17.47
N HIS A 211 10.30 5.02 -16.29
CA HIS A 211 9.68 3.71 -16.07
C HIS A 211 8.16 3.74 -16.25
N PHE A 212 7.51 4.79 -15.77
CA PHE A 212 6.06 4.95 -15.87
C PHE A 212 5.62 5.76 -17.09
N ASP A 213 6.57 6.27 -17.89
CA ASP A 213 6.31 7.14 -19.06
C ASP A 213 5.40 8.34 -18.72
N ILE A 214 5.74 9.08 -17.66
CA ILE A 214 4.94 10.19 -17.14
C ILE A 214 5.76 11.48 -17.01
N SER A 215 5.05 12.61 -16.89
CA SER A 215 5.64 13.88 -16.44
C SER A 215 5.40 14.05 -14.93
N ALA A 216 6.47 14.22 -14.15
CA ALA A 216 6.35 14.44 -12.71
C ALA A 216 6.54 15.90 -12.33
N MET A 217 5.69 16.40 -11.41
CA MET A 217 5.88 17.72 -10.78
C MET A 217 6.63 17.60 -9.45
N ALA A 218 6.60 16.45 -8.81
CA ALA A 218 7.36 16.17 -7.59
C ALA A 218 7.54 14.67 -7.39
N GLN A 219 8.60 14.32 -6.66
CA GLN A 219 8.85 12.95 -6.18
C GLN A 219 9.13 13.01 -4.68
N ARG A 220 8.49 12.12 -3.91
CA ARG A 220 8.61 12.07 -2.44
C ARG A 220 8.73 10.65 -1.94
N VAL A 221 9.51 10.45 -0.90
CA VAL A 221 9.66 9.16 -0.21
C VAL A 221 8.97 9.24 1.14
N LEU A 222 8.03 8.36 1.40
CA LEU A 222 7.33 8.26 2.67
C LEU A 222 7.73 6.99 3.41
N PHE A 223 8.38 7.16 4.55
CA PHE A 223 8.60 6.08 5.51
C PHE A 223 7.45 6.02 6.50
N VAL A 224 6.79 4.86 6.60
CA VAL A 224 5.67 4.61 7.50
C VAL A 224 6.13 3.67 8.62
N ALA A 225 6.23 4.18 9.83
CA ALA A 225 6.69 3.43 11.00
C ALA A 225 5.52 2.85 11.79
N GLN A 226 5.66 1.60 12.27
CA GLN A 226 4.57 0.88 12.96
C GLN A 226 4.30 1.41 14.37
N THR A 227 5.36 1.75 15.12
CA THR A 227 5.27 2.15 16.53
C THR A 227 5.98 3.48 16.76
N ASP A 228 5.71 4.11 17.90
CA ASP A 228 6.38 5.35 18.31
C ASP A 228 7.90 5.20 18.44
N GLY A 229 8.35 4.04 18.93
CA GLY A 229 9.78 3.73 19.03
C GLY A 229 10.44 3.61 17.66
N GLN A 230 9.78 2.93 16.73
CA GLN A 230 10.25 2.82 15.34
C GLN A 230 10.22 4.17 14.63
N PHE A 231 9.19 4.99 14.84
CA PHE A 231 9.10 6.34 14.27
C PHE A 231 10.33 7.19 14.65
N LYS A 232 10.68 7.24 15.93
CA LYS A 232 11.89 7.94 16.41
C LYS A 232 13.16 7.36 15.81
N THR A 233 13.25 6.04 15.74
CA THR A 233 14.40 5.33 15.16
C THR A 233 14.58 5.63 13.67
N VAL A 234 13.48 5.64 12.91
CA VAL A 234 13.47 5.96 11.46
C VAL A 234 13.93 7.41 11.24
N LEU A 235 13.37 8.37 11.98
CA LEU A 235 13.78 9.78 11.91
C LEU A 235 15.29 9.94 12.15
N ASN A 236 15.80 9.34 13.23
CA ASN A 236 17.23 9.43 13.57
C ASN A 236 18.10 8.83 12.47
N LYS A 237 17.74 7.64 11.95
CA LYS A 237 18.52 6.97 10.90
C LYS A 237 18.53 7.72 9.57
N ILE A 238 17.41 8.36 9.20
CA ILE A 238 17.36 9.20 8.00
C ILE A 238 18.28 10.41 8.17
N ASN A 239 18.24 11.07 9.33
CA ASN A 239 19.12 12.20 9.62
C ASN A 239 20.60 11.79 9.65
N GLU A 240 20.93 10.66 10.28
CA GLU A 240 22.31 10.12 10.31
C GLU A 240 22.76 9.61 8.93
N ALA A 241 21.85 9.14 8.08
CA ALA A 241 22.18 8.76 6.71
C ALA A 241 22.65 9.96 5.89
N GLY A 242 22.04 11.12 6.15
CA GLY A 242 22.19 12.33 5.34
C GLY A 242 21.49 12.17 3.98
N TYR A 243 20.88 13.21 3.50
CA TYR A 243 20.29 13.27 2.16
C TYR A 243 20.18 14.73 1.71
N ASP A 244 20.23 14.97 0.41
CA ASP A 244 20.23 16.32 -0.15
C ASP A 244 18.84 16.74 -0.63
N ASP A 245 18.56 16.71 -1.90
CA ASP A 245 17.40 17.38 -2.50
C ASP A 245 16.15 16.50 -2.69
N ILE A 246 16.05 15.39 -1.98
CA ILE A 246 14.84 14.54 -2.07
C ILE A 246 13.85 14.85 -0.94
N GLY A 247 12.57 14.85 -1.28
CA GLY A 247 11.48 15.04 -0.32
C GLY A 247 11.25 13.78 0.50
N ILE A 248 11.89 13.66 1.68
CA ILE A 248 11.63 12.55 2.60
C ILE A 248 10.66 12.99 3.69
N LEU A 249 9.66 12.15 3.95
CA LEU A 249 8.67 12.31 5.00
C LEU A 249 8.59 11.04 5.83
N VAL A 250 8.24 11.18 7.10
CA VAL A 250 8.01 10.07 8.02
C VAL A 250 6.65 10.21 8.69
N SER A 251 5.90 9.13 8.76
CA SER A 251 4.63 9.08 9.47
C SER A 251 4.50 7.81 10.30
N LYS A 252 3.48 7.79 11.18
CA LYS A 252 3.11 6.58 11.91
C LYS A 252 2.02 5.85 11.14
N TYR A 253 2.08 4.54 11.11
CA TYR A 253 1.09 3.67 10.45
C TYR A 253 -0.34 3.99 10.89
N SER A 254 -0.57 4.13 12.19
CA SER A 254 -1.89 4.47 12.73
C SER A 254 -2.41 5.82 12.26
N GLN A 255 -1.54 6.81 12.07
CA GLN A 255 -1.92 8.13 11.54
C GLN A 255 -2.18 8.06 10.04
N THR A 256 -1.30 7.41 9.30
CA THR A 256 -1.44 7.25 7.84
C THR A 256 -2.71 6.50 7.47
N CYS A 257 -3.09 5.48 8.25
CA CYS A 257 -4.30 4.71 8.01
C CYS A 257 -5.61 5.35 8.52
N ASN A 258 -5.56 6.53 9.15
CA ASN A 258 -6.76 7.19 9.66
C ASN A 258 -6.89 8.66 9.27
N ALA A 259 -5.82 9.30 8.81
CA ALA A 259 -5.79 10.73 8.54
C ALA A 259 -4.71 11.09 7.49
N SER A 260 -4.60 10.31 6.40
CA SER A 260 -3.54 10.49 5.41
C SER A 260 -3.62 11.81 4.63
N SER A 261 -4.75 12.48 4.61
CA SER A 261 -4.91 13.82 4.02
C SER A 261 -4.51 14.96 4.97
N ASP A 262 -4.24 14.67 6.23
CA ASP A 262 -3.95 15.65 7.28
C ASP A 262 -2.46 15.97 7.42
N ARG A 263 -2.17 16.92 8.32
CA ARG A 263 -0.82 17.39 8.64
C ARG A 263 -0.11 16.44 9.63
N ILE A 264 0.19 15.22 9.16
CA ILE A 264 0.76 14.13 9.99
C ILE A 264 2.19 13.76 9.60
N TYR A 265 2.70 14.24 8.48
CA TYR A 265 3.97 13.83 7.90
C TYR A 265 5.11 14.69 8.42
N THR A 266 6.05 14.09 9.12
CA THR A 266 7.20 14.78 9.70
C THR A 266 8.35 14.83 8.71
N ASN A 267 8.89 16.02 8.47
CA ASN A 267 10.14 16.18 7.75
C ASN A 267 11.31 15.90 8.70
N PRO A 268 12.18 14.94 8.38
CA PRO A 268 13.30 14.59 9.27
C PRO A 268 14.28 15.75 9.49
N LYS A 269 14.51 16.64 8.50
CA LYS A 269 15.49 17.73 8.60
C LYS A 269 15.15 18.78 9.66
N ASN A 270 13.86 19.11 9.79
CA ASN A 270 13.43 20.20 10.70
C ASN A 270 12.44 19.76 11.78
N GLY A 271 11.96 18.50 11.75
CA GLY A 271 10.99 17.98 12.70
C GLY A 271 9.56 18.52 12.52
N GLU A 272 9.32 19.39 11.56
CA GLU A 272 8.01 19.97 11.31
C GLU A 272 7.06 18.99 10.64
N LYS A 273 5.77 19.19 10.89
CA LYS A 273 4.72 18.39 10.28
C LYS A 273 4.13 19.08 9.04
N TYR A 274 3.86 18.30 8.02
CA TYR A 274 3.28 18.75 6.75
C TYR A 274 2.07 17.91 6.36
N LYS A 275 1.23 18.44 5.48
CA LYS A 275 0.35 17.62 4.65
C LYS A 275 1.19 16.96 3.55
N LEU A 276 0.84 15.75 3.15
CA LEU A 276 1.60 14.96 2.17
C LEU A 276 1.89 15.74 0.88
N LEU A 277 0.90 16.47 0.39
CA LEU A 277 0.95 17.20 -0.88
C LEU A 277 0.92 18.73 -0.70
N SER A 278 1.36 19.25 0.47
CA SER A 278 1.49 20.69 0.67
C SER A 278 2.62 21.28 -0.19
N ASN A 279 2.50 22.56 -0.49
CA ASN A 279 3.46 23.36 -1.27
C ASN A 279 3.64 22.88 -2.73
N LEU A 280 2.64 22.20 -3.28
CA LEU A 280 2.61 21.87 -4.69
C LEU A 280 1.56 22.75 -5.36
N GLU A 281 2.01 23.58 -6.30
CA GLU A 281 1.13 24.37 -7.15
C GLU A 281 0.55 23.47 -8.23
N VAL A 282 -0.77 23.62 -8.47
CA VAL A 282 -1.52 22.87 -9.48
C VAL A 282 -1.67 23.73 -10.72
#